data_ba6b777142cb74b1f99a1b74119b8d0e
#
_entry.id   ba6b777142cb74b1f99a1b74119b8d0e
#
_cell.length_a   1.000
_cell.length_b   1.000
_cell.length_c   1.000
_cell.angle_alpha   90.00
_cell.angle_beta   90.00
_cell.angle_gamma   90.00
#
_symmetry.space_group_name_H-M   'P 1'
#
loop_
_entity.id
_entity.type
_entity.pdbx_description
1 polymer ?
#
loop_
_entity_poly.entity_id
_entity_poly.type
_entity_poly.pdbx_seq_one_letter_code
_entity_poly.pdbx_strand_id
1 'polypeptide(L)'
;LSAAIFLTLVAVASAATAAPLPAPHQVDIPATNLTLHAQLYKPDGDGPFPTVIALHGCGGLAGRSEPVLPRYRDWAEQLLRTGHAVLLPDSYGSREVGPQCRVKDRERHVLARRERVADIMAARQWLMQQPWVAHERISLIGWANGASALLWAVRPQLPSRSTEPDFRSAIAFYPDCRLSSRLGWSTRVPTLVMIGANDDVSSPPACHQMVDGARGRSALARIITYPGAYHDFDLANLPLRAIAGTADAAMPEVGHIGTDAEARTDAQKQVAAWLSR
;
A
#
# COMPACT_ATOMS: atom_id res chain seq x y z
N LEU A 1 51.36 4.71 53.56
CA LEU A 1 49.95 4.37 53.18
C LEU A 1 49.45 5.35 52.10
N SER A 2 49.60 4.97 50.83
CA SER A 2 49.10 5.76 49.67
C SER A 2 47.72 5.27 49.27
N ALA A 3 46.73 6.13 49.38
CA ALA A 3 45.37 5.84 48.91
C ALA A 3 45.22 6.20 47.42
N ALA A 4 44.96 5.21 46.59
CA ALA A 4 44.64 5.40 45.18
C ALA A 4 43.12 5.73 45.05
N ILE A 5 42.82 6.92 44.55
CA ILE A 5 41.47 7.33 44.24
C ILE A 5 41.14 6.85 42.81
N PHE A 6 40.21 5.88 42.70
CA PHE A 6 39.67 5.47 41.41
C PHE A 6 38.52 6.44 41.00
N LEU A 7 38.79 7.25 39.99
CA LEU A 7 37.73 8.05 39.32
C LEU A 7 36.99 7.18 38.33
N THR A 8 35.74 6.81 38.64
CA THR A 8 34.84 6.15 37.70
C THR A 8 34.22 7.21 36.77
N LEU A 9 34.60 7.20 35.49
CA LEU A 9 33.92 7.98 34.44
C LEU A 9 32.59 7.32 34.13
N VAL A 10 31.48 7.98 34.49
CA VAL A 10 30.15 7.60 34.04
C VAL A 10 29.92 8.22 32.65
N ALA A 11 29.95 7.40 31.61
CA ALA A 11 29.58 7.83 30.26
C ALA A 11 28.06 8.01 30.21
N VAL A 12 27.58 9.24 30.12
CA VAL A 12 26.19 9.57 29.87
C VAL A 12 25.95 9.39 28.36
N ALA A 13 25.32 8.28 27.99
CA ALA A 13 24.83 8.09 26.61
C ALA A 13 23.68 9.06 26.36
N SER A 14 23.91 10.11 25.58
CA SER A 14 22.87 10.98 25.06
C SER A 14 21.98 10.17 24.11
N ALA A 15 20.73 9.90 24.50
CA ALA A 15 19.73 9.39 23.59
C ALA A 15 19.47 10.48 22.54
N ALA A 16 19.93 10.27 21.33
CA ALA A 16 19.59 11.13 20.20
C ALA A 16 18.09 11.00 19.98
N THR A 17 17.32 12.03 20.30
CA THR A 17 15.91 12.13 19.90
C THR A 17 15.86 12.16 18.38
N ALA A 18 15.18 11.16 17.78
CA ALA A 18 14.97 11.15 16.32
C ALA A 18 14.29 12.47 15.92
N ALA A 19 14.81 13.10 14.87
CA ALA A 19 14.20 14.31 14.32
C ALA A 19 12.72 14.04 13.94
N PRO A 20 11.84 15.02 14.14
CA PRO A 20 10.44 14.88 13.72
C PRO A 20 10.38 14.63 12.21
N LEU A 21 9.47 13.74 11.80
CA LEU A 21 9.27 13.47 10.38
C LEU A 21 8.63 14.67 9.69
N PRO A 22 9.00 14.96 8.42
CA PRO A 22 8.35 15.98 7.63
C PRO A 22 6.83 15.79 7.56
N ALA A 23 6.07 16.88 7.72
CA ALA A 23 4.63 16.83 7.59
C ALA A 23 4.22 16.59 6.12
N PRO A 24 3.12 15.84 5.88
CA PRO A 24 2.61 15.70 4.53
C PRO A 24 2.07 17.03 4.00
N HIS A 25 2.10 17.18 2.67
CA HIS A 25 1.43 18.28 1.99
C HIS A 25 0.60 17.75 0.82
N GLN A 26 -0.47 18.47 0.52
CA GLN A 26 -1.30 18.13 -0.62
C GLN A 26 -0.62 18.52 -1.92
N VAL A 27 -0.73 17.67 -2.92
CA VAL A 27 -0.33 17.91 -4.29
C VAL A 27 -1.51 17.64 -5.23
N ASP A 28 -1.57 18.38 -6.32
CA ASP A 28 -2.58 18.25 -7.35
C ASP A 28 -1.96 17.64 -8.60
N ILE A 29 -2.50 16.51 -9.02
CA ILE A 29 -1.99 15.72 -10.13
C ILE A 29 -2.95 15.87 -11.30
N PRO A 30 -2.52 16.37 -12.45
CA PRO A 30 -3.34 16.38 -13.65
C PRO A 30 -3.67 14.95 -14.10
N ALA A 31 -4.96 14.65 -14.20
CA ALA A 31 -5.46 13.37 -14.73
C ALA A 31 -6.54 13.64 -15.78
N THR A 32 -6.92 12.62 -16.54
CA THR A 32 -7.91 12.77 -17.60
C THR A 32 -9.26 13.22 -17.03
N ASN A 33 -9.69 14.43 -17.33
CA ASN A 33 -10.93 15.06 -16.86
C ASN A 33 -11.07 15.17 -15.34
N LEU A 34 -9.95 15.21 -14.63
CA LEU A 34 -9.91 15.24 -13.17
C LEU A 34 -8.61 15.87 -12.67
N THR A 35 -8.69 16.63 -11.58
CA THR A 35 -7.53 16.91 -10.72
C THR A 35 -7.50 15.85 -9.63
N LEU A 36 -6.50 14.98 -9.67
CA LEU A 36 -6.32 13.94 -8.66
C LEU A 36 -5.55 14.54 -7.48
N HIS A 37 -6.23 14.76 -6.37
CA HIS A 37 -5.60 15.21 -5.14
C HIS A 37 -4.81 14.06 -4.51
N ALA A 38 -3.65 14.35 -3.97
CA ALA A 38 -2.83 13.37 -3.26
C ALA A 38 -2.14 14.01 -2.05
N GLN A 39 -1.81 13.19 -1.06
CA GLN A 39 -0.94 13.58 0.06
C GLN A 39 0.46 13.06 -0.20
N LEU A 40 1.46 13.94 -0.13
CA LEU A 40 2.86 13.62 -0.32
C LEU A 40 3.63 13.71 0.99
N TYR A 41 4.23 12.60 1.40
CA TYR A 41 5.26 12.53 2.43
C TYR A 41 6.61 12.44 1.72
N LYS A 42 7.47 13.43 1.89
CA LYS A 42 8.77 13.48 1.23
C LYS A 42 9.88 13.63 2.27
N PRO A 43 10.97 12.83 2.21
CA PRO A 43 12.13 13.05 3.06
C PRO A 43 12.73 14.45 2.82
N ASP A 44 13.43 14.97 3.82
CA ASP A 44 14.21 16.21 3.67
C ASP A 44 15.35 16.01 2.68
N GLY A 45 15.72 17.09 1.97
CA GLY A 45 16.79 17.10 0.98
C GLY A 45 16.31 17.03 -0.47
N ASP A 46 17.26 16.94 -1.37
CA ASP A 46 17.05 17.09 -2.81
C ASP A 46 16.74 15.76 -3.53
N GLY A 47 17.03 14.63 -2.88
CA GLY A 47 16.86 13.30 -3.48
C GLY A 47 18.05 12.89 -4.39
N PRO A 48 17.85 12.01 -5.38
CA PRO A 48 16.57 11.37 -5.72
C PRO A 48 16.15 10.28 -4.73
N PHE A 49 14.87 10.27 -4.35
CA PHE A 49 14.30 9.31 -3.39
C PHE A 49 13.59 8.16 -4.08
N PRO A 50 13.74 6.90 -3.61
CA PRO A 50 12.82 5.84 -3.93
C PRO A 50 11.42 6.27 -3.48
N THR A 51 10.41 6.01 -4.31
CA THR A 51 9.07 6.54 -4.06
C THR A 51 8.03 5.43 -4.11
N VAL A 52 7.07 5.48 -3.20
CA VAL A 52 5.96 4.52 -3.11
C VAL A 52 4.65 5.24 -3.38
N ILE A 53 3.88 4.77 -4.36
CA ILE A 53 2.48 5.16 -4.53
C ILE A 53 1.65 4.23 -3.65
N ALA A 54 0.97 4.80 -2.65
CA ALA A 54 0.22 4.07 -1.65
C ALA A 54 -1.30 4.23 -1.87
N LEU A 55 -2.02 3.12 -2.06
CA LEU A 55 -3.39 3.08 -2.55
C LEU A 55 -4.36 2.70 -1.45
N HIS A 56 -5.21 3.63 -1.05
CA HIS A 56 -6.21 3.42 -0.01
C HIS A 56 -7.23 2.32 -0.34
N GLY A 57 -7.81 1.68 0.67
CA GLY A 57 -8.89 0.71 0.54
C GLY A 57 -10.25 1.35 0.19
N CYS A 58 -11.32 0.57 0.31
CA CYS A 58 -12.68 1.02 0.00
C CYS A 58 -13.20 2.11 0.96
N GLY A 59 -12.57 2.31 2.12
CA GLY A 59 -12.92 3.36 3.08
C GLY A 59 -12.51 4.77 2.67
N GLY A 60 -11.69 4.93 1.62
CA GLY A 60 -11.12 6.22 1.21
C GLY A 60 -9.77 6.51 1.87
N LEU A 61 -9.16 7.63 1.48
CA LEU A 61 -7.91 8.12 2.05
C LEU A 61 -8.12 8.92 3.32
N ALA A 62 -9.11 9.81 3.30
CA ALA A 62 -9.39 10.80 4.33
C ALA A 62 -10.50 10.37 5.28
N GLY A 63 -10.46 10.86 6.51
CA GLY A 63 -11.54 10.82 7.48
C GLY A 63 -12.30 12.14 7.54
N ARG A 64 -13.24 12.27 8.48
CA ARG A 64 -14.04 13.51 8.64
C ARG A 64 -13.18 14.73 9.01
N SER A 65 -12.14 14.53 9.81
CA SER A 65 -11.28 15.57 10.36
C SER A 65 -9.80 15.34 10.05
N GLU A 66 -9.45 14.29 9.33
CA GLU A 66 -8.08 13.92 9.04
C GLU A 66 -7.89 13.76 7.53
N PRO A 67 -6.88 14.40 6.92
CA PRO A 67 -6.61 14.28 5.49
C PRO A 67 -6.08 12.89 5.11
N VAL A 68 -5.54 12.15 6.08
CA VAL A 68 -5.03 10.78 5.91
C VAL A 68 -5.45 9.93 7.10
N LEU A 69 -6.15 8.83 6.83
CA LEU A 69 -6.54 7.88 7.88
C LEU A 69 -5.31 7.26 8.57
N PRO A 70 -5.43 6.90 9.88
CA PRO A 70 -4.30 6.46 10.71
C PRO A 70 -3.46 5.33 10.09
N ARG A 71 -4.10 4.35 9.41
CA ARG A 71 -3.40 3.27 8.70
C ARG A 71 -2.38 3.80 7.70
N TYR A 72 -2.82 4.67 6.82
CA TYR A 72 -1.98 5.14 5.71
C TYR A 72 -0.91 6.09 6.22
N ARG A 73 -1.22 6.87 7.26
CA ARG A 73 -0.24 7.70 7.96
C ARG A 73 0.85 6.85 8.60
N ASP A 74 0.49 5.79 9.35
CA ASP A 74 1.43 4.88 10.00
C ASP A 74 2.40 4.24 8.98
N TRP A 75 1.87 3.73 7.88
CA TRP A 75 2.69 3.16 6.81
C TRP A 75 3.55 4.20 6.09
N ALA A 76 2.99 5.39 5.82
CA ALA A 76 3.75 6.46 5.18
C ALA A 76 4.92 6.92 6.05
N GLU A 77 4.71 7.07 7.36
CA GLU A 77 5.76 7.43 8.31
C GLU A 77 6.83 6.35 8.43
N GLN A 78 6.46 5.07 8.40
CA GLN A 78 7.42 3.97 8.41
C GLN A 78 8.30 3.98 7.15
N LEU A 79 7.69 4.16 5.99
CA LEU A 79 8.40 4.24 4.71
C LEU A 79 9.29 5.49 4.65
N LEU A 80 8.82 6.60 5.17
CA LEU A 80 9.59 7.85 5.27
C LEU A 80 10.85 7.67 6.13
N ARG A 81 10.75 6.95 7.28
CA ARG A 81 11.92 6.61 8.13
C ARG A 81 12.95 5.75 7.40
N THR A 82 12.56 5.02 6.37
CA THR A 82 13.45 4.23 5.51
C THR A 82 13.91 4.97 4.26
N GLY A 83 13.68 6.29 4.19
CA GLY A 83 14.15 7.16 3.12
C GLY A 83 13.29 7.13 1.85
N HIS A 84 12.08 6.55 1.90
CA HIS A 84 11.14 6.58 0.77
C HIS A 84 10.24 7.80 0.83
N ALA A 85 10.02 8.44 -0.30
CA ALA A 85 8.88 9.32 -0.45
C ALA A 85 7.60 8.48 -0.64
N VAL A 86 6.46 8.99 -0.15
CA VAL A 86 5.17 8.29 -0.25
C VAL A 86 4.11 9.23 -0.79
N LEU A 87 3.52 8.84 -1.91
CA LEU A 87 2.41 9.55 -2.55
C LEU A 87 1.12 8.76 -2.34
N LEU A 88 0.12 9.40 -1.75
CA LEU A 88 -1.18 8.82 -1.46
C LEU A 88 -2.27 9.51 -2.29
N PRO A 89 -2.58 9.02 -3.50
CA PRO A 89 -3.66 9.56 -4.32
C PRO A 89 -5.03 9.30 -3.68
N ASP A 90 -5.89 10.32 -3.64
CA ASP A 90 -7.27 10.20 -3.17
C ASP A 90 -8.23 9.97 -4.33
N SER A 91 -8.39 8.72 -4.73
CA SER A 91 -9.29 8.36 -5.84
C SER A 91 -10.75 8.70 -5.59
N TYR A 92 -11.17 8.74 -4.33
CA TYR A 92 -12.57 8.98 -3.97
C TYR A 92 -12.85 10.44 -3.68
N GLY A 93 -12.06 11.10 -2.83
CA GLY A 93 -12.23 12.51 -2.52
C GLY A 93 -12.07 13.40 -3.74
N SER A 94 -11.15 13.10 -4.64
CA SER A 94 -10.98 13.84 -5.91
C SER A 94 -12.22 13.77 -6.83
N ARG A 95 -13.12 12.83 -6.60
CA ARG A 95 -14.39 12.67 -7.32
C ARG A 95 -15.61 12.98 -6.47
N GLU A 96 -15.40 13.54 -5.28
CA GLU A 96 -16.46 13.87 -4.32
C GLU A 96 -17.34 12.67 -3.94
N VAL A 97 -16.77 11.45 -4.01
CA VAL A 97 -17.46 10.24 -3.58
C VAL A 97 -16.96 9.80 -2.20
N GLY A 98 -17.89 9.37 -1.37
CA GLY A 98 -17.59 8.86 -0.04
C GLY A 98 -17.04 7.42 -0.05
N PRO A 99 -16.92 6.80 1.14
CA PRO A 99 -16.49 5.40 1.29
C PRO A 99 -17.33 4.44 0.44
N GLN A 100 -16.67 3.51 -0.24
CA GLN A 100 -17.28 2.59 -1.19
C GLN A 100 -17.45 1.15 -0.66
N CYS A 101 -17.09 0.86 0.61
CA CYS A 101 -17.11 -0.50 1.16
C CYS A 101 -18.51 -1.15 1.13
N ARG A 102 -19.56 -0.34 1.25
CA ARG A 102 -20.96 -0.80 1.24
C ARG A 102 -21.69 -0.55 -0.08
N VAL A 103 -21.00 0.00 -1.08
CA VAL A 103 -21.57 0.24 -2.40
C VAL A 103 -21.38 -1.02 -3.24
N LYS A 104 -22.48 -1.52 -3.83
CA LYS A 104 -22.44 -2.70 -4.72
C LYS A 104 -21.56 -2.42 -5.93
N ASP A 105 -20.81 -3.40 -6.41
CA ASP A 105 -19.87 -3.23 -7.53
C ASP A 105 -20.52 -2.57 -8.76
N ARG A 106 -21.76 -2.97 -9.09
CA ARG A 106 -22.52 -2.39 -10.21
C ARG A 106 -22.92 -0.92 -10.03
N GLU A 107 -22.91 -0.45 -8.81
CA GLU A 107 -23.28 0.93 -8.42
C GLU A 107 -22.05 1.81 -8.20
N ARG A 108 -20.84 1.22 -8.24
CA ARG A 108 -19.59 1.95 -8.06
C ARG A 108 -19.22 2.68 -9.34
N HIS A 109 -18.96 3.98 -9.21
CA HIS A 109 -18.44 4.81 -10.30
C HIS A 109 -16.90 4.80 -10.34
N VAL A 110 -16.24 4.40 -9.25
CA VAL A 110 -14.78 4.32 -9.14
C VAL A 110 -14.37 2.86 -8.97
N LEU A 111 -14.06 2.22 -10.09
CA LEU A 111 -13.71 0.81 -10.15
C LEU A 111 -12.21 0.60 -9.99
N ALA A 112 -11.82 -0.43 -9.24
CA ALA A 112 -10.44 -0.82 -9.05
C ALA A 112 -9.70 -1.06 -10.38
N ARG A 113 -10.40 -1.64 -11.36
CA ARG A 113 -9.83 -2.04 -12.67
C ARG A 113 -9.81 -0.94 -13.74
N ARG A 114 -10.40 0.22 -13.48
CA ARG A 114 -10.53 1.30 -14.48
C ARG A 114 -10.08 2.65 -13.93
N GLU A 115 -10.93 3.33 -13.17
CA GLU A 115 -10.63 4.67 -12.66
C GLU A 115 -9.38 4.67 -11.78
N ARG A 116 -9.27 3.69 -10.86
CA ARG A 116 -8.11 3.64 -9.96
C ARG A 116 -6.83 3.24 -10.67
N VAL A 117 -6.89 2.42 -11.73
CA VAL A 117 -5.72 2.17 -12.59
C VAL A 117 -5.29 3.45 -13.30
N ALA A 118 -6.25 4.25 -13.81
CA ALA A 118 -5.94 5.54 -14.42
C ALA A 118 -5.28 6.50 -13.41
N ASP A 119 -5.76 6.54 -12.18
CA ASP A 119 -5.17 7.34 -11.09
C ASP A 119 -3.73 6.91 -10.78
N ILE A 120 -3.46 5.60 -10.73
CA ILE A 120 -2.11 5.05 -10.54
C ILE A 120 -1.18 5.51 -11.65
N MET A 121 -1.64 5.46 -12.90
CA MET A 121 -0.83 5.86 -14.05
C MET A 121 -0.60 7.37 -14.08
N ALA A 122 -1.60 8.19 -13.73
CA ALA A 122 -1.45 9.64 -13.60
C ALA A 122 -0.45 10.00 -12.48
N ALA A 123 -0.56 9.34 -11.33
CA ALA A 123 0.38 9.52 -10.22
C ALA A 123 1.81 9.16 -10.62
N ARG A 124 2.01 8.04 -11.34
CA ARG A 124 3.33 7.66 -11.87
C ARG A 124 3.85 8.71 -12.84
N GLN A 125 3.04 9.14 -13.80
CA GLN A 125 3.45 10.14 -14.79
C GLN A 125 3.85 11.47 -14.13
N TRP A 126 3.11 11.90 -13.11
CA TRP A 126 3.47 13.09 -12.32
C TRP A 126 4.80 12.92 -11.60
N LEU A 127 5.03 11.74 -10.96
CA LEU A 127 6.31 11.44 -10.30
C LEU A 127 7.48 11.41 -11.27
N MET A 128 7.30 10.93 -12.49
CA MET A 128 8.33 10.93 -13.54
C MET A 128 8.77 12.34 -13.97
N GLN A 129 8.02 13.36 -13.60
CA GLN A 129 8.37 14.77 -13.86
C GLN A 129 9.10 15.43 -12.67
N GLN A 130 9.22 14.73 -11.56
CA GLN A 130 9.82 15.30 -10.35
C GLN A 130 11.32 15.00 -10.26
N PRO A 131 12.19 16.04 -10.13
CA PRO A 131 13.64 15.82 -10.10
C PRO A 131 14.13 15.09 -8.84
N TRP A 132 13.33 15.10 -7.78
CA TRP A 132 13.64 14.44 -6.51
C TRP A 132 13.24 12.96 -6.47
N VAL A 133 12.69 12.39 -7.55
CA VAL A 133 12.26 10.98 -7.64
C VAL A 133 13.33 10.13 -8.31
N ALA A 134 13.68 9.01 -7.69
CA ALA A 134 14.44 7.95 -8.35
C ALA A 134 13.48 7.19 -9.28
N HIS A 135 13.45 7.56 -10.55
CA HIS A 135 12.42 7.13 -11.51
C HIS A 135 12.34 5.61 -11.71
N GLU A 136 13.47 4.91 -11.62
CA GLU A 136 13.57 3.44 -11.68
C GLU A 136 13.20 2.75 -10.35
N ARG A 137 12.91 3.52 -9.30
CA ARG A 137 12.58 3.04 -7.96
C ARG A 137 11.20 3.48 -7.50
N ILE A 138 10.25 3.57 -8.41
CA ILE A 138 8.83 3.81 -8.09
C ILE A 138 8.16 2.46 -7.86
N SER A 139 7.64 2.24 -6.65
CA SER A 139 6.92 1.03 -6.25
C SER A 139 5.46 1.33 -5.89
N LEU A 140 4.64 0.28 -5.87
CA LEU A 140 3.24 0.36 -5.46
C LEU A 140 3.01 -0.39 -4.15
N ILE A 141 2.18 0.18 -3.27
CA ILE A 141 1.60 -0.52 -2.13
C ILE A 141 0.09 -0.25 -2.11
N GLY A 142 -0.72 -1.23 -1.72
CA GLY A 142 -2.16 -1.01 -1.67
C GLY A 142 -2.85 -1.95 -0.68
N TRP A 143 -4.02 -1.50 -0.19
CA TRP A 143 -4.83 -2.22 0.78
C TRP A 143 -6.22 -2.51 0.24
N ALA A 144 -6.72 -3.73 0.41
CA ALA A 144 -8.06 -4.17 0.00
C ALA A 144 -8.40 -3.75 -1.45
N ASN A 145 -9.34 -2.84 -1.65
CA ASN A 145 -9.69 -2.31 -2.98
C ASN A 145 -8.51 -1.61 -3.68
N GLY A 146 -7.61 -0.94 -2.92
CA GLY A 146 -6.37 -0.37 -3.45
C GLY A 146 -5.38 -1.44 -3.93
N ALA A 147 -5.27 -2.52 -3.18
CA ALA A 147 -4.49 -3.69 -3.58
C ALA A 147 -5.07 -4.36 -4.84
N SER A 148 -6.40 -4.45 -4.93
CA SER A 148 -7.06 -4.94 -6.15
C SER A 148 -6.75 -4.05 -7.36
N ALA A 149 -6.76 -2.71 -7.20
CA ALA A 149 -6.40 -1.79 -8.27
C ALA A 149 -4.94 -1.95 -8.71
N LEU A 150 -4.03 -2.11 -7.75
CA LEU A 150 -2.62 -2.41 -7.99
C LEU A 150 -2.44 -3.67 -8.82
N LEU A 151 -3.14 -4.77 -8.49
CA LEU A 151 -3.07 -6.01 -9.26
C LEU A 151 -3.50 -5.81 -10.72
N TRP A 152 -4.44 -4.92 -10.99
CA TRP A 152 -4.83 -4.56 -12.36
C TRP A 152 -3.78 -3.70 -13.04
N ALA A 153 -3.19 -2.74 -12.33
CA ALA A 153 -2.18 -1.83 -12.87
C ALA A 153 -0.88 -2.52 -13.28
N VAL A 154 -0.51 -3.64 -12.63
CA VAL A 154 0.74 -4.37 -12.92
C VAL A 154 0.58 -5.51 -13.93
N ARG A 155 -0.62 -5.73 -14.48
CA ARG A 155 -0.81 -6.74 -15.55
C ARG A 155 0.03 -6.40 -16.77
N PRO A 156 0.44 -7.41 -17.54
CA PRO A 156 1.07 -7.18 -18.84
C PRO A 156 0.21 -6.22 -19.68
N GLN A 157 0.86 -5.25 -20.27
CA GLN A 157 0.25 -4.30 -21.21
C GLN A 157 0.76 -4.63 -22.63
N LEU A 158 0.06 -4.12 -23.62
CA LEU A 158 0.57 -4.14 -24.98
C LEU A 158 1.94 -3.44 -25.01
N PRO A 159 2.89 -3.90 -25.85
CA PRO A 159 4.18 -3.27 -25.96
C PRO A 159 4.04 -1.76 -26.16
N SER A 160 4.53 -0.99 -25.21
CA SER A 160 4.63 0.46 -25.32
C SER A 160 5.95 0.81 -26.01
N ARG A 161 5.96 1.87 -26.81
CA ARG A 161 7.18 2.48 -27.32
C ARG A 161 7.90 3.35 -26.28
N SER A 162 7.36 3.45 -25.08
CA SER A 162 7.97 4.23 -23.99
C SER A 162 9.26 3.55 -23.53
N THR A 163 10.32 4.33 -23.42
CA THR A 163 11.61 3.94 -22.83
C THR A 163 11.64 4.20 -21.32
N GLU A 164 10.56 4.73 -20.75
CA GLU A 164 10.48 5.01 -19.31
C GLU A 164 10.51 3.72 -18.49
N PRO A 165 11.24 3.70 -17.36
CA PRO A 165 11.26 2.56 -16.46
C PRO A 165 9.85 2.25 -15.94
N ASP A 166 9.51 0.97 -15.83
CA ASP A 166 8.26 0.49 -15.21
C ASP A 166 8.30 0.65 -13.67
N PHE A 167 7.22 0.27 -13.00
CA PHE A 167 7.25 0.15 -11.55
C PHE A 167 8.33 -0.85 -11.12
N ARG A 168 9.08 -0.50 -10.07
CA ARG A 168 10.10 -1.38 -9.51
C ARG A 168 9.51 -2.65 -8.92
N SER A 169 8.42 -2.50 -8.17
CA SER A 169 7.72 -3.61 -7.53
C SER A 169 6.32 -3.20 -7.06
N ALA A 170 5.55 -4.19 -6.61
CA ALA A 170 4.21 -4.01 -6.09
C ALA A 170 3.95 -4.86 -4.85
N ILE A 171 3.20 -4.32 -3.88
CA ILE A 171 2.85 -4.97 -2.63
C ILE A 171 1.34 -4.82 -2.39
N ALA A 172 0.62 -5.93 -2.32
CA ALA A 172 -0.82 -5.99 -2.22
C ALA A 172 -1.25 -6.63 -0.89
N PHE A 173 -1.83 -5.83 0.02
CA PHE A 173 -2.40 -6.31 1.26
C PHE A 173 -3.85 -6.75 1.03
N TYR A 174 -4.14 -8.01 1.29
CA TYR A 174 -5.46 -8.64 1.24
C TYR A 174 -6.37 -8.16 0.09
N PRO A 175 -5.89 -8.26 -1.18
CA PRO A 175 -6.69 -7.88 -2.34
C PRO A 175 -7.87 -8.83 -2.55
N ASP A 176 -8.92 -8.37 -3.23
CA ASP A 176 -9.87 -9.29 -3.84
C ASP A 176 -9.26 -9.92 -5.10
N CYS A 177 -8.87 -11.19 -4.98
CA CYS A 177 -8.22 -11.93 -6.06
C CYS A 177 -9.19 -12.69 -6.97
N ARG A 178 -10.50 -12.77 -6.65
CA ARG A 178 -11.46 -13.66 -7.34
C ARG A 178 -11.51 -13.40 -8.83
N LEU A 179 -11.71 -12.15 -9.23
CA LEU A 179 -11.79 -11.80 -10.65
C LEU A 179 -10.44 -11.95 -11.35
N SER A 180 -9.37 -11.50 -10.71
CA SER A 180 -8.00 -11.62 -11.24
C SER A 180 -7.61 -13.08 -11.44
N SER A 181 -7.92 -13.98 -10.49
CA SER A 181 -7.68 -15.43 -10.60
C SER A 181 -8.43 -16.03 -11.80
N ARG A 182 -9.74 -15.75 -11.91
CA ARG A 182 -10.57 -16.27 -13.02
C ARG A 182 -10.11 -15.82 -14.40
N LEU A 183 -9.54 -14.62 -14.49
CA LEU A 183 -9.07 -14.05 -15.76
C LEU A 183 -7.59 -14.37 -16.05
N GLY A 184 -7.00 -15.32 -15.32
CA GLY A 184 -5.62 -15.74 -15.54
C GLY A 184 -4.62 -14.60 -15.38
N TRP A 185 -4.68 -13.94 -14.22
CA TRP A 185 -3.77 -12.83 -13.89
C TRP A 185 -2.30 -13.24 -14.02
N SER A 186 -1.50 -12.30 -14.46
CA SER A 186 -0.03 -12.34 -14.42
C SER A 186 0.48 -10.92 -14.19
N THR A 187 1.72 -10.78 -13.77
CA THR A 187 2.34 -9.48 -13.50
C THR A 187 3.59 -9.26 -14.34
N ARG A 188 3.81 -8.02 -14.77
CA ARG A 188 5.04 -7.61 -15.46
C ARG A 188 6.14 -7.11 -14.51
N VAL A 189 5.81 -6.88 -13.22
CA VAL A 189 6.76 -6.44 -12.18
C VAL A 189 6.73 -7.36 -10.96
N PRO A 190 7.83 -7.47 -10.18
CA PRO A 190 7.83 -8.25 -8.95
C PRO A 190 6.67 -7.84 -8.03
N THR A 191 5.80 -8.79 -7.68
CA THR A 191 4.58 -8.53 -6.91
C THR A 191 4.49 -9.44 -5.69
N LEU A 192 4.29 -8.86 -4.51
CA LEU A 192 4.05 -9.54 -3.25
C LEU A 192 2.59 -9.38 -2.83
N VAL A 193 1.91 -10.49 -2.58
CA VAL A 193 0.57 -10.52 -1.97
C VAL A 193 0.71 -10.93 -0.51
N MET A 194 0.07 -10.23 0.41
CA MET A 194 0.00 -10.57 1.83
C MET A 194 -1.45 -10.66 2.27
N ILE A 195 -1.83 -11.76 2.92
CA ILE A 195 -3.23 -12.01 3.30
C ILE A 195 -3.30 -12.83 4.58
N GLY A 196 -4.31 -12.61 5.40
CA GLY A 196 -4.61 -13.45 6.56
C GLY A 196 -5.20 -14.79 6.13
N ALA A 197 -4.85 -15.88 6.82
CA ALA A 197 -5.43 -17.20 6.53
C ALA A 197 -6.92 -17.26 6.86
N ASN A 198 -7.36 -16.48 7.85
CA ASN A 198 -8.75 -16.37 8.29
C ASN A 198 -9.49 -15.19 7.66
N ASP A 199 -8.90 -14.54 6.63
CA ASP A 199 -9.56 -13.44 5.94
C ASP A 199 -10.84 -13.93 5.25
N ASP A 200 -11.98 -13.50 5.75
CA ASP A 200 -13.31 -13.78 5.24
C ASP A 200 -13.95 -12.62 4.48
N VAL A 201 -13.21 -11.51 4.37
CA VAL A 201 -13.56 -10.35 3.53
C VAL A 201 -12.98 -10.54 2.13
N SER A 202 -11.69 -10.86 2.04
CA SER A 202 -11.03 -11.31 0.81
C SER A 202 -10.92 -12.84 0.81
N SER A 203 -10.57 -13.43 -0.34
CA SER A 203 -10.50 -14.89 -0.46
C SER A 203 -9.04 -15.37 -0.53
N PRO A 204 -8.46 -15.90 0.57
CA PRO A 204 -7.12 -16.46 0.54
C PRO A 204 -6.96 -17.56 -0.53
N PRO A 205 -7.91 -18.52 -0.70
CA PRO A 205 -7.80 -19.51 -1.77
C PRO A 205 -7.73 -18.91 -3.18
N ALA A 206 -8.52 -17.84 -3.45
CA ALA A 206 -8.48 -17.17 -4.74
C ALA A 206 -7.14 -16.46 -4.99
N CYS A 207 -6.51 -15.90 -3.94
CA CYS A 207 -5.19 -15.28 -4.05
C CYS A 207 -4.10 -16.33 -4.29
N HIS A 208 -4.16 -17.48 -3.62
CA HIS A 208 -3.26 -18.61 -3.91
C HIS A 208 -3.41 -19.08 -5.36
N GLN A 209 -4.65 -19.34 -5.79
CA GLN A 209 -4.92 -19.76 -7.17
C GLN A 209 -4.40 -18.74 -8.20
N MET A 210 -4.56 -17.46 -7.93
CA MET A 210 -4.08 -16.37 -8.78
C MET A 210 -2.55 -16.38 -8.90
N VAL A 211 -1.84 -16.45 -7.78
CA VAL A 211 -0.36 -16.43 -7.75
C VAL A 211 0.22 -17.71 -8.34
N ASP A 212 -0.34 -18.87 -8.00
CA ASP A 212 0.10 -20.16 -8.54
C ASP A 212 -0.15 -20.25 -10.05
N GLY A 213 -1.29 -19.76 -10.52
CA GLY A 213 -1.61 -19.68 -11.94
C GLY A 213 -0.72 -18.73 -12.73
N ALA A 214 -0.04 -17.79 -12.08
CA ALA A 214 0.89 -16.84 -12.71
C ALA A 214 2.29 -17.45 -12.94
N ARG A 215 2.64 -18.55 -12.28
CA ARG A 215 3.98 -19.16 -12.36
C ARG A 215 4.37 -19.49 -13.81
N GLY A 216 5.61 -19.18 -14.18
CA GLY A 216 6.14 -19.41 -15.52
C GLY A 216 5.64 -18.46 -16.61
N ARG A 217 4.68 -17.55 -16.28
CA ARG A 217 4.11 -16.57 -17.22
C ARG A 217 4.31 -15.12 -16.80
N SER A 218 5.04 -14.91 -15.72
CA SER A 218 4.99 -13.66 -14.97
C SER A 218 6.37 -13.30 -14.43
N ALA A 219 6.59 -12.03 -14.14
CA ALA A 219 7.62 -11.63 -13.21
C ALA A 219 7.38 -12.30 -11.86
N LEU A 220 8.33 -12.20 -10.92
CA LEU A 220 8.23 -12.83 -9.61
C LEU A 220 6.91 -12.43 -8.92
N ALA A 221 6.02 -13.40 -8.74
CA ALA A 221 4.81 -13.26 -7.93
C ALA A 221 4.95 -14.13 -6.67
N ARG A 222 4.73 -13.55 -5.51
CA ARG A 222 4.78 -14.23 -4.20
C ARG A 222 3.52 -13.96 -3.41
N ILE A 223 3.15 -14.93 -2.57
CA ILE A 223 2.11 -14.77 -1.57
C ILE A 223 2.67 -15.15 -0.20
N ILE A 224 2.35 -14.35 0.81
CA ILE A 224 2.57 -14.65 2.23
C ILE A 224 1.18 -14.72 2.87
N THR A 225 0.91 -15.83 3.55
CA THR A 225 -0.34 -16.05 4.27
C THR A 225 -0.03 -16.11 5.76
N TYR A 226 -0.72 -15.29 6.54
CA TYR A 226 -0.53 -15.19 7.98
C TYR A 226 -1.54 -16.05 8.72
N PRO A 227 -1.09 -17.13 9.40
CA PRO A 227 -1.97 -18.00 10.18
C PRO A 227 -2.73 -17.20 11.24
N GLY A 228 -4.03 -17.45 11.40
CA GLY A 228 -4.87 -16.79 12.41
C GLY A 228 -5.30 -15.37 12.09
N ALA A 229 -4.60 -14.68 11.22
CA ALA A 229 -4.89 -13.29 10.89
C ALA A 229 -6.15 -13.16 10.01
N TYR A 230 -6.92 -12.11 10.25
CA TYR A 230 -8.10 -11.71 9.49
C TYR A 230 -7.78 -10.54 8.55
N HIS A 231 -8.81 -9.97 7.93
CA HIS A 231 -8.68 -8.75 7.14
C HIS A 231 -8.23 -7.59 8.02
N ASP A 232 -7.51 -6.61 7.48
CA ASP A 232 -6.99 -5.44 8.20
C ASP A 232 -5.95 -5.79 9.30
N PHE A 233 -5.29 -6.95 9.23
CA PHE A 233 -4.32 -7.42 10.23
C PHE A 233 -3.14 -6.46 10.48
N ASP A 234 -2.82 -5.63 9.50
CA ASP A 234 -1.72 -4.66 9.55
C ASP A 234 -2.05 -3.35 10.27
N LEU A 235 -3.34 -3.10 10.57
CA LEU A 235 -3.75 -1.95 11.38
C LEU A 235 -3.16 -2.03 12.78
N ALA A 236 -2.80 -0.88 13.34
CA ALA A 236 -2.40 -0.81 14.75
C ALA A 236 -3.64 -0.75 15.65
N ASN A 237 -3.65 -1.57 16.70
CA ASN A 237 -4.61 -1.48 17.80
C ASN A 237 -6.10 -1.57 17.39
N LEU A 238 -6.42 -2.35 16.36
CA LEU A 238 -7.80 -2.65 16.00
C LEU A 238 -8.23 -3.97 16.66
N PRO A 239 -9.10 -3.97 17.69
CA PRO A 239 -9.64 -5.20 18.24
C PRO A 239 -10.34 -6.03 17.16
N LEU A 240 -10.21 -7.36 17.22
CA LEU A 240 -10.95 -8.25 16.32
C LEU A 240 -12.44 -8.00 16.50
N ARG A 241 -13.12 -7.72 15.39
CA ARG A 241 -14.56 -7.46 15.38
C ARG A 241 -15.20 -7.88 14.06
N ALA A 242 -16.46 -8.26 14.17
CA ALA A 242 -17.31 -8.47 13.01
C ALA A 242 -17.69 -7.13 12.35
N ILE A 243 -17.76 -7.15 11.04
CA ILE A 243 -18.32 -6.06 10.24
C ILE A 243 -19.46 -6.62 9.40
N ALA A 244 -20.49 -5.80 9.15
CA ALA A 244 -21.52 -6.17 8.18
C ALA A 244 -20.86 -6.40 6.83
N GLY A 245 -21.23 -7.50 6.17
CA GLY A 245 -20.68 -7.89 4.88
C GLY A 245 -20.72 -6.73 3.87
N THR A 246 -19.78 -6.76 2.96
CA THR A 246 -19.84 -5.84 1.82
C THR A 246 -21.05 -6.19 0.97
N ALA A 247 -21.63 -5.21 0.30
CA ALA A 247 -22.86 -5.38 -0.51
C ALA A 247 -22.70 -6.35 -1.71
N ASP A 248 -21.58 -7.05 -1.79
CA ASP A 248 -21.26 -8.00 -2.86
C ASP A 248 -21.76 -9.39 -2.49
N ALA A 249 -22.63 -9.98 -3.30
CA ALA A 249 -23.25 -11.30 -3.06
C ALA A 249 -22.25 -12.48 -2.95
N ALA A 250 -20.98 -12.26 -3.26
CA ALA A 250 -19.89 -13.22 -3.14
C ALA A 250 -19.20 -13.22 -1.76
N MET A 251 -19.58 -12.29 -0.86
CA MET A 251 -19.01 -12.13 0.48
C MET A 251 -19.98 -12.63 1.54
N PRO A 252 -19.51 -13.21 2.64
CA PRO A 252 -20.39 -13.55 3.74
C PRO A 252 -21.11 -12.30 4.26
N GLU A 253 -22.32 -12.48 4.79
CA GLU A 253 -23.11 -11.39 5.39
C GLU A 253 -22.36 -10.68 6.52
N VAL A 254 -21.37 -11.34 7.10
CA VAL A 254 -20.50 -10.82 8.16
C VAL A 254 -19.06 -11.19 7.82
N GLY A 255 -18.19 -10.20 7.80
CA GLY A 255 -16.74 -10.39 7.71
C GLY A 255 -16.06 -9.96 9.02
N HIS A 256 -14.80 -10.31 9.20
CA HIS A 256 -14.02 -9.95 10.39
C HIS A 256 -12.81 -9.12 10.02
N ILE A 257 -12.54 -8.11 10.84
CA ILE A 257 -11.36 -7.27 10.74
C ILE A 257 -10.68 -7.15 12.10
N GLY A 258 -9.37 -7.09 12.13
CA GLY A 258 -8.66 -6.89 13.40
C GLY A 258 -7.16 -6.98 13.26
N THR A 259 -6.44 -6.30 14.14
CA THR A 259 -4.98 -6.37 14.23
C THR A 259 -4.53 -7.78 14.60
N ASP A 260 -3.54 -8.28 13.87
CA ASP A 260 -2.68 -9.37 14.31
C ASP A 260 -1.26 -8.83 14.48
N ALA A 261 -0.79 -8.77 15.73
CA ALA A 261 0.47 -8.09 16.04
C ALA A 261 1.70 -8.77 15.43
N GLU A 262 1.70 -10.10 15.35
CA GLU A 262 2.79 -10.88 14.76
C GLU A 262 2.79 -10.73 13.24
N ALA A 263 1.63 -10.90 12.60
CA ALA A 263 1.46 -10.71 11.17
C ALA A 263 1.83 -9.28 10.75
N ARG A 264 1.40 -8.26 11.51
CA ARG A 264 1.75 -6.86 11.27
C ARG A 264 3.27 -6.63 11.35
N THR A 265 3.90 -7.16 12.40
CA THR A 265 5.35 -7.00 12.59
C THR A 265 6.14 -7.69 11.46
N ASP A 266 5.74 -8.88 11.05
CA ASP A 266 6.39 -9.57 9.93
C ASP A 266 6.11 -8.84 8.62
N ALA A 267 4.88 -8.40 8.36
CA ALA A 267 4.54 -7.65 7.16
C ALA A 267 5.39 -6.40 6.99
N GLN A 268 5.68 -5.67 8.07
CA GLN A 268 6.58 -4.51 8.04
C GLN A 268 7.99 -4.89 7.59
N LYS A 269 8.53 -6.01 8.09
CA LYS A 269 9.84 -6.54 7.67
C LYS A 269 9.82 -6.99 6.20
N GLN A 270 8.76 -7.67 5.77
CA GLN A 270 8.61 -8.15 4.38
C GLN A 270 8.52 -6.98 3.41
N VAL A 271 7.78 -5.91 3.75
CA VAL A 271 7.68 -4.69 2.94
C VAL A 271 9.06 -4.04 2.79
N ALA A 272 9.79 -3.84 3.89
CA ALA A 272 11.14 -3.26 3.85
C ALA A 272 12.09 -4.11 2.99
N ALA A 273 12.09 -5.43 3.18
CA ALA A 273 12.90 -6.35 2.39
C ALA A 273 12.50 -6.41 0.91
N TRP A 274 11.22 -6.21 0.59
CA TRP A 274 10.75 -6.20 -0.79
C TRP A 274 11.14 -4.92 -1.53
N LEU A 275 11.03 -3.78 -0.89
CA LEU A 275 11.37 -2.47 -1.46
C LEU A 275 12.88 -2.25 -1.61
N SER A 276 13.72 -2.98 -0.85
CA SER A 276 15.19 -2.89 -0.93
C SER A 276 15.81 -3.65 -2.11
N ARG A 277 15.06 -4.46 -2.83
CA ARG A 277 15.51 -5.25 -4.00
C ARG A 277 15.77 -4.37 -5.24
#